data_124df91f8bf8b40f9441153b96f1ba15
#
_entry.id   124df91f8bf8b40f9441153b96f1ba15
#
_cell.length_a   1.000
_cell.length_b   1.000
_cell.length_c   1.000
_cell.angle_alpha   90.00
_cell.angle_beta   90.00
_cell.angle_gamma   90.00
#
_symmetry.space_group_name_H-M   'P 1'
#
loop_
_entity.id
_entity.type
_entity.pdbx_description
1 polymer ?
#
loop_
_entity_poly.entity_id
_entity_poly.type
_entity_poly.pdbx_seq_one_letter_code
_entity_poly.pdbx_strand_id
1 'polypeptide(L)'
;GKVVSVEVRDDFAQRARRNVVRAGLSPYWDLRVGDVKGIELGMAVDAVALDMPDPWQALDNVDRFLRPGGHFAGFVPNANQVEGLVCGLRDRGYLEVVALENIQRSMEVHPGGVRPSYENLAHTGYLVFARRPSRD
;
A
#
# COMPACT_ATOMS: atom_id res chain seq x y z
N GLY A 1 -18.64 1.94 -3.68
CA GLY A 1 -17.65 1.04 -3.10
C GLY A 1 -17.52 1.27 -1.59
N LYS A 2 -16.84 0.37 -0.92
CA LYS A 2 -16.57 0.45 0.51
C LYS A 2 -15.09 0.17 0.77
N VAL A 3 -14.48 0.90 1.73
CA VAL A 3 -13.12 0.69 2.17
C VAL A 3 -13.14 0.03 3.54
N VAL A 4 -12.39 -1.06 3.70
CA VAL A 4 -12.11 -1.68 4.99
C VAL A 4 -10.67 -1.36 5.36
N SER A 5 -10.45 -0.70 6.49
CA SER A 5 -9.13 -0.42 7.01
C SER A 5 -8.81 -1.33 8.18
N VAL A 6 -7.58 -1.83 8.22
CA VAL A 6 -7.05 -2.61 9.34
C VAL A 6 -5.91 -1.83 9.97
N GLU A 7 -5.99 -1.59 11.25
CA GLU A 7 -4.97 -0.86 12.02
C GLU A 7 -4.66 -1.60 13.33
N VAL A 8 -3.39 -1.89 13.55
CA VAL A 8 -2.94 -2.64 14.74
C VAL A 8 -2.89 -1.76 15.99
N ARG A 9 -2.70 -0.45 15.84
CA ARG A 9 -2.59 0.52 16.92
C ARG A 9 -3.92 1.20 17.19
N ASP A 10 -4.44 1.04 18.39
CA ASP A 10 -5.72 1.64 18.78
C ASP A 10 -5.72 3.17 18.71
N ASP A 11 -4.63 3.84 19.10
CA ASP A 11 -4.52 5.30 19.06
C ASP A 11 -4.62 5.84 17.61
N PHE A 12 -4.00 5.16 16.64
CA PHE A 12 -4.13 5.48 15.22
C PHE A 12 -5.52 5.15 14.67
N ALA A 13 -6.11 4.03 15.08
CA ALA A 13 -7.47 3.66 14.73
C ALA A 13 -8.48 4.74 15.17
N GLN A 14 -8.36 5.25 16.40
CA GLN A 14 -9.19 6.33 16.92
C GLN A 14 -8.98 7.66 16.13
N ARG A 15 -7.73 7.95 15.76
CA ARG A 15 -7.41 9.13 14.94
C ARG A 15 -8.04 9.02 13.55
N ALA A 16 -7.91 7.86 12.91
CA ALA A 16 -8.53 7.58 11.61
C ALA A 16 -10.06 7.74 11.67
N ARG A 17 -10.70 7.20 12.71
CA ARG A 17 -12.14 7.32 12.93
C ARG A 17 -12.59 8.79 13.00
N ARG A 18 -11.89 9.62 13.78
CA ARG A 18 -12.21 11.06 13.86
C ARG A 18 -12.07 11.76 12.50
N ASN A 19 -11.05 11.43 11.73
CA ASN A 19 -10.83 12.03 10.41
C ASN A 19 -11.93 11.63 9.41
N VAL A 20 -12.32 10.35 9.37
CA VAL A 20 -13.38 9.85 8.49
C VAL A 20 -14.73 10.45 8.84
N VAL A 21 -15.06 10.56 10.14
CA VAL A 21 -16.28 11.23 10.61
C VAL A 21 -16.29 12.70 10.17
N ARG A 22 -15.17 13.42 10.37
CA ARG A 22 -15.05 14.83 9.95
C ARG A 22 -15.23 15.01 8.44
N ALA A 23 -14.77 14.03 7.64
CA ALA A 23 -14.93 14.05 6.19
C ALA A 23 -16.31 13.60 5.69
N GLY A 24 -17.21 13.16 6.57
CA GLY A 24 -18.53 12.66 6.20
C GLY A 24 -18.52 11.32 5.45
N LEU A 25 -17.43 10.54 5.59
CA LEU A 25 -17.22 9.31 4.81
C LEU A 25 -17.56 8.02 5.58
N SER A 26 -18.09 8.13 6.80
CA SER A 26 -18.42 6.98 7.64
C SER A 26 -19.28 5.90 6.98
N PRO A 27 -20.27 6.20 6.11
CA PRO A 27 -21.06 5.18 5.45
C PRO A 27 -20.28 4.28 4.48
N TYR A 28 -19.13 4.76 4.00
CA TYR A 28 -18.30 4.07 3.00
C TYR A 28 -17.06 3.41 3.58
N TRP A 29 -16.90 3.43 4.90
CA TRP A 29 -15.71 2.98 5.58
C TRP A 29 -16.01 2.08 6.77
N ASP A 30 -15.22 1.01 6.91
CA ASP A 30 -15.23 0.10 8.05
C ASP A 30 -13.81 -0.01 8.62
N LEU A 31 -13.69 0.09 9.93
CA LEU A 31 -12.39 0.01 10.62
C LEU A 31 -12.34 -1.25 11.49
N ARG A 32 -11.33 -2.05 11.27
CA ARG A 32 -10.99 -3.22 12.08
C ARG A 32 -9.69 -2.96 12.84
N VAL A 33 -9.73 -3.07 14.15
CA VAL A 33 -8.51 -3.01 14.98
C VAL A 33 -7.93 -4.43 15.06
N GLY A 34 -6.69 -4.59 14.61
CA GLY A 34 -6.02 -5.89 14.56
C GLY A 34 -4.82 -5.91 13.64
N ASP A 35 -4.15 -7.04 13.58
CA ASP A 35 -3.00 -7.27 12.70
C ASP A 35 -3.46 -7.89 11.38
N VAL A 36 -3.15 -7.21 10.26
CA VAL A 36 -3.49 -7.69 8.91
C VAL A 36 -2.85 -9.05 8.58
N LYS A 37 -1.79 -9.43 9.27
CA LYS A 37 -1.14 -10.74 9.11
C LYS A 37 -2.01 -11.92 9.55
N GLY A 38 -3.03 -11.69 10.38
CA GLY A 38 -3.86 -12.78 10.92
C GLY A 38 -5.35 -12.47 11.07
N ILE A 39 -5.78 -11.23 10.78
CA ILE A 39 -7.19 -10.84 10.94
C ILE A 39 -8.10 -11.59 9.95
N GLU A 40 -9.27 -11.99 10.42
CA GLU A 40 -10.33 -12.51 9.57
C GLU A 40 -11.28 -11.38 9.18
N LEU A 41 -11.37 -11.08 7.89
CA LEU A 41 -12.27 -10.04 7.39
C LEU A 41 -13.71 -10.55 7.20
N GLY A 42 -13.90 -11.85 7.00
CA GLY A 42 -15.21 -12.45 6.74
C GLY A 42 -15.81 -12.07 5.37
N MET A 43 -15.01 -11.46 4.50
CA MET A 43 -15.42 -11.03 3.16
C MET A 43 -14.25 -11.04 2.19
N ALA A 44 -14.55 -11.16 0.89
CA ALA A 44 -13.57 -10.93 -0.16
C ALA A 44 -13.51 -9.45 -0.55
N VAL A 45 -12.32 -8.98 -0.93
CA VAL A 45 -12.09 -7.60 -1.40
C VAL A 45 -11.54 -7.58 -2.82
N ASP A 46 -11.80 -6.51 -3.54
CA ASP A 46 -11.38 -6.32 -4.93
C ASP A 46 -9.92 -5.87 -5.05
N ALA A 47 -9.45 -5.15 -4.05
CA ALA A 47 -8.09 -4.62 -4.00
C ALA A 47 -7.59 -4.54 -2.55
N VAL A 48 -6.27 -4.62 -2.40
CA VAL A 48 -5.57 -4.47 -1.13
C VAL A 48 -4.45 -3.45 -1.30
N ALA A 49 -4.33 -2.52 -0.36
CA ALA A 49 -3.18 -1.64 -0.23
C ALA A 49 -2.51 -1.87 1.14
N LEU A 50 -1.23 -2.19 1.14
CA LEU A 50 -0.43 -2.38 2.35
C LEU A 50 0.58 -1.23 2.51
N ASP A 51 0.47 -0.50 3.62
CA ASP A 51 1.44 0.49 4.08
C ASP A 51 1.84 0.11 5.51
N MET A 52 2.77 -0.83 5.61
CA MET A 52 3.21 -1.41 6.87
C MET A 52 4.65 -1.93 6.77
N PRO A 53 5.36 -2.08 7.89
CA PRO A 53 6.64 -2.79 7.90
C PRO A 53 6.47 -4.25 7.44
N ASP A 54 7.43 -4.72 6.62
CA ASP A 54 7.52 -6.12 6.18
C ASP A 54 6.22 -6.68 5.56
N PRO A 55 5.62 -6.02 4.53
CA PRO A 55 4.30 -6.37 4.01
C PRO A 55 4.22 -7.79 3.42
N TRP A 56 5.35 -8.40 3.05
CA TRP A 56 5.39 -9.81 2.59
C TRP A 56 4.93 -10.81 3.66
N GLN A 57 5.04 -10.47 4.94
CA GLN A 57 4.54 -11.31 6.04
C GLN A 57 3.01 -11.38 6.10
N ALA A 58 2.31 -10.45 5.45
CA ALA A 58 0.85 -10.43 5.40
C ALA A 58 0.28 -11.19 4.19
N LEU A 59 1.10 -11.59 3.22
CA LEU A 59 0.64 -12.13 1.94
C LEU A 59 -0.18 -13.42 2.11
N ASP A 60 0.16 -14.29 3.06
CA ASP A 60 -0.63 -15.51 3.33
C ASP A 60 -2.07 -15.18 3.75
N ASN A 61 -2.25 -14.11 4.51
CA ASN A 61 -3.58 -13.68 4.92
C ASN A 61 -4.28 -12.86 3.83
N VAL A 62 -3.53 -12.06 3.07
CA VAL A 62 -4.05 -11.35 1.88
C VAL A 62 -4.65 -12.33 0.89
N ASP A 63 -4.01 -13.48 0.66
CA ASP A 63 -4.51 -14.54 -0.23
C ASP A 63 -5.84 -15.14 0.22
N ARG A 64 -6.24 -14.96 1.47
CA ARG A 64 -7.54 -15.46 1.95
C ARG A 64 -8.69 -14.54 1.58
N PHE A 65 -8.46 -13.23 1.53
CA PHE A 65 -9.53 -12.25 1.32
C PHE A 65 -9.44 -11.45 0.01
N LEU A 66 -8.27 -11.31 -0.62
CA LEU A 66 -8.18 -10.71 -1.94
C LEU A 66 -8.77 -11.68 -2.98
N ARG A 67 -9.78 -11.28 -3.73
CA ARG A 67 -10.38 -12.16 -4.75
C ARG A 67 -9.40 -12.51 -5.87
N PRO A 68 -9.58 -13.65 -6.56
CA PRO A 68 -8.87 -13.93 -7.81
C PRO A 68 -9.03 -12.78 -8.82
N GLY A 69 -7.94 -12.41 -9.50
CA GLY A 69 -7.89 -11.23 -10.37
C GLY A 69 -7.87 -9.88 -9.64
N GLY A 70 -7.86 -9.88 -8.31
CA GLY A 70 -7.83 -8.67 -7.49
C GLY A 70 -6.49 -7.95 -7.55
N HIS A 71 -6.50 -6.65 -7.24
CA HIS A 71 -5.33 -5.78 -7.33
C HIS A 71 -4.62 -5.68 -5.98
N PHE A 72 -3.30 -5.73 -6.03
CA PHE A 72 -2.42 -5.52 -4.89
C PHE A 72 -1.58 -4.26 -5.08
N ALA A 73 -1.46 -3.46 -4.03
CA ALA A 73 -0.52 -2.36 -3.92
C ALA A 73 0.23 -2.44 -2.58
N GLY A 74 1.53 -2.23 -2.60
CA GLY A 74 2.37 -2.13 -1.41
C GLY A 74 3.22 -0.88 -1.45
N PHE A 75 3.33 -0.18 -0.32
CA PHE A 75 4.29 0.89 -0.12
C PHE A 75 5.37 0.43 0.84
N VAL A 76 6.63 0.59 0.45
CA VAL A 76 7.80 0.24 1.27
C VAL A 76 8.86 1.34 1.22
N PRO A 77 9.51 1.65 2.36
CA PRO A 77 10.46 2.76 2.43
C PRO A 77 11.87 2.38 1.93
N ASN A 78 12.23 1.10 1.83
CA ASN A 78 13.59 0.65 1.56
C ASN A 78 13.66 -0.31 0.37
N ALA A 79 14.75 -0.24 -0.40
CA ALA A 79 14.95 -1.07 -1.59
C ALA A 79 15.01 -2.59 -1.29
N ASN A 80 15.60 -2.99 -0.18
CA ASN A 80 15.61 -4.40 0.25
C ASN A 80 14.20 -4.92 0.59
N GLN A 81 13.31 -4.06 1.03
CA GLN A 81 11.90 -4.42 1.24
C GLN A 81 11.14 -4.59 -0.09
N VAL A 82 11.54 -3.85 -1.13
CA VAL A 82 11.02 -4.08 -2.50
C VAL A 82 11.34 -5.50 -2.94
N GLU A 83 12.59 -5.94 -2.77
CA GLU A 83 13.00 -7.31 -3.13
C GLU A 83 12.15 -8.35 -2.39
N GLY A 84 12.03 -8.25 -1.07
CA GLY A 84 11.23 -9.18 -0.27
C GLY A 84 9.76 -9.24 -0.70
N LEU A 85 9.15 -8.08 -0.98
CA LEU A 85 7.76 -8.02 -1.41
C LEU A 85 7.57 -8.56 -2.82
N VAL A 86 8.42 -8.17 -3.78
CA VAL A 86 8.35 -8.63 -5.18
C VAL A 86 8.56 -10.14 -5.27
N CYS A 87 9.57 -10.68 -4.59
CA CYS A 87 9.82 -12.13 -4.56
C CYS A 87 8.64 -12.86 -3.92
N GLY A 88 8.15 -12.39 -2.77
CA GLY A 88 7.00 -13.00 -2.10
C GLY A 88 5.72 -13.04 -2.93
N LEU A 89 5.46 -12.01 -3.75
CA LEU A 89 4.34 -11.99 -4.69
C LEU A 89 4.55 -12.96 -5.86
N ARG A 90 5.76 -12.99 -6.44
CA ARG A 90 6.09 -13.90 -7.56
C ARG A 90 6.02 -15.36 -7.15
N ASP A 91 6.51 -15.71 -5.98
CA ASP A 91 6.48 -17.08 -5.44
C ASP A 91 5.04 -17.58 -5.25
N ARG A 92 4.08 -16.67 -5.07
CA ARG A 92 2.63 -16.96 -5.00
C ARG A 92 1.93 -16.91 -6.35
N GLY A 93 2.68 -16.70 -7.44
CA GLY A 93 2.13 -16.66 -8.79
C GLY A 93 1.38 -15.37 -9.12
N TYR A 94 1.59 -14.28 -8.38
CA TYR A 94 1.00 -12.99 -8.75
C TYR A 94 1.52 -12.54 -10.11
N LEU A 95 0.63 -11.95 -10.90
CA LEU A 95 0.88 -11.47 -12.26
C LEU A 95 1.18 -9.97 -12.23
N GLU A 96 1.79 -9.48 -13.31
CA GLU A 96 2.04 -8.05 -13.53
C GLU A 96 2.76 -7.38 -12.34
N VAL A 97 3.71 -8.09 -11.72
CA VAL A 97 4.44 -7.56 -10.57
C VAL A 97 5.41 -6.48 -11.01
N VAL A 98 5.13 -5.24 -10.64
CA VAL A 98 5.90 -4.04 -11.02
C VAL A 98 6.28 -3.28 -9.76
N ALA A 99 7.55 -2.86 -9.67
CA ALA A 99 8.04 -1.97 -8.63
C ALA A 99 8.41 -0.61 -9.24
N LEU A 100 8.00 0.47 -8.60
CA LEU A 100 8.17 1.85 -9.06
C LEU A 100 8.73 2.74 -7.96
N GLU A 101 9.55 3.70 -8.35
CA GLU A 101 9.91 4.86 -7.56
C GLU A 101 9.49 6.13 -8.31
N ASN A 102 8.84 7.06 -7.62
CA ASN A 102 8.48 8.36 -8.19
C ASN A 102 9.41 9.43 -7.63
N ILE A 103 10.19 10.06 -8.48
CA ILE A 103 11.10 11.13 -8.13
C ILE A 103 10.59 12.45 -8.72
N GLN A 104 10.31 13.40 -7.86
CA GLN A 104 9.96 14.77 -8.26
C GLN A 104 11.16 15.67 -8.00
N ARG A 105 11.60 16.40 -9.03
CA ARG A 105 12.71 17.34 -8.94
C ARG A 105 12.22 18.76 -9.18
N SER A 106 12.42 19.64 -8.21
CA SER A 106 12.17 21.07 -8.35
C SER A 106 13.26 21.73 -9.19
N MET A 107 12.89 22.74 -9.96
CA MET A 107 13.82 23.56 -10.72
C MET A 107 13.93 24.95 -10.10
N GLU A 108 15.15 25.47 -10.01
CA GLU A 108 15.42 26.87 -9.69
C GLU A 108 15.57 27.64 -10.99
N VAL A 109 14.78 28.72 -11.12
CA VAL A 109 14.76 29.57 -12.31
C VAL A 109 15.22 30.95 -11.93
N HIS A 110 16.30 31.42 -12.56
CA HIS A 110 16.86 32.75 -12.38
C HIS A 110 17.02 33.43 -13.74
N PRO A 111 17.07 34.77 -13.82
CA PRO A 111 17.46 35.43 -15.06
C PRO A 111 18.83 34.92 -15.53
N GLY A 112 18.86 34.38 -16.74
CA GLY A 112 20.09 33.84 -17.34
C GLY A 112 20.42 32.38 -17.04
N GLY A 113 19.57 31.66 -16.25
CA GLY A 113 19.83 30.23 -16.01
C GLY A 113 18.69 29.47 -15.35
N VAL A 114 18.61 28.18 -15.67
CA VAL A 114 17.70 27.23 -15.05
C VAL A 114 18.52 25.99 -14.64
N ARG A 115 18.33 25.53 -13.43
CA ARG A 115 19.01 24.32 -12.91
C ARG A 115 18.11 23.54 -11.97
N PRO A 116 18.35 22.25 -11.77
CA PRO A 116 17.71 21.50 -10.69
C PRO A 116 18.03 22.13 -9.32
N SER A 117 17.05 22.17 -8.43
CA SER A 117 17.27 22.61 -7.05
C SER A 117 18.25 21.64 -6.34
N TYR A 118 19.08 22.22 -5.48
CA TYR A 118 19.92 21.43 -4.58
C TYR A 118 19.14 20.84 -3.40
N GLU A 119 17.93 21.37 -3.12
CA GLU A 119 17.05 20.90 -2.05
C GLU A 119 16.13 19.78 -2.51
N ASN A 120 16.67 18.79 -3.19
CA ASN A 120 15.89 17.60 -3.58
C ASN A 120 16.00 16.54 -2.49
N LEU A 121 14.86 15.91 -2.15
CA LEU A 121 14.87 14.70 -1.34
C LEU A 121 15.62 13.61 -2.13
N ALA A 122 16.67 13.08 -1.52
CA ALA A 122 17.47 12.01 -2.11
C ALA A 122 16.82 10.63 -1.97
N HIS A 123 15.76 10.51 -1.16
CA HIS A 123 15.05 9.27 -0.88
C HIS A 123 13.55 9.50 -0.95
N THR A 124 12.88 8.56 -1.61
CA THR A 124 11.41 8.44 -1.67
C THR A 124 10.99 7.06 -1.16
N GLY A 125 9.71 6.77 -1.13
CA GLY A 125 9.23 5.40 -0.95
C GLY A 125 9.07 4.69 -2.28
N TYR A 126 8.91 3.38 -2.20
CA TYR A 126 8.71 2.52 -3.36
C TYR A 126 7.30 1.96 -3.38
N LEU A 127 6.73 1.85 -4.58
CA LEU A 127 5.41 1.29 -4.82
C LEU A 127 5.56 -0.05 -5.52
N VAL A 128 4.86 -1.06 -5.04
CA VAL A 128 4.81 -2.38 -5.68
C VAL A 128 3.37 -2.69 -6.03
N PHE A 129 3.10 -2.98 -7.29
CA PHE A 129 1.78 -3.37 -7.79
C PHE A 129 1.81 -4.78 -8.32
N ALA A 130 0.68 -5.49 -8.18
CA ALA A 130 0.52 -6.83 -8.70
C ALA A 130 -0.96 -7.18 -8.87
N ARG A 131 -1.23 -8.28 -9.60
CA ARG A 131 -2.55 -8.90 -9.71
C ARG A 131 -2.54 -10.31 -9.16
N ARG A 132 -3.51 -10.62 -8.30
CA ARG A 132 -3.71 -12.00 -7.89
C ARG A 132 -4.09 -12.86 -9.09
N PRO A 133 -3.50 -14.07 -9.28
CA PRO A 133 -3.88 -14.94 -10.38
C PRO A 133 -5.38 -15.30 -10.32
N SER A 134 -6.03 -15.34 -11.48
CA SER A 134 -7.33 -15.98 -11.60
C SER A 134 -7.13 -17.48 -11.38
N ARG A 135 -7.94 -18.11 -10.54
CA ARG A 135 -8.02 -19.55 -10.54
C ARG A 135 -8.86 -19.93 -11.77
N ASP A 136 -8.22 -20.56 -12.74
CA ASP A 136 -8.95 -21.26 -13.81
C ASP A 136 -9.69 -22.45 -13.21
#